data_dcdc0972e5d6e3d5dd6bd991923c14c2
#
_entry.id   dcdc0972e5d6e3d5dd6bd991923c14c2
#
_cell.length_a   1.000
_cell.length_b   1.000
_cell.length_c   1.000
_cell.angle_alpha   90.00
_cell.angle_beta   90.00
_cell.angle_gamma   90.00
#
_symmetry.space_group_name_H-M   'P 1'
#
loop_
_entity.id
_entity.type
_entity.pdbx_description
1 polymer ?
#
loop_
_entity_poly.entity_id
_entity_poly.type
_entity_poly.pdbx_seq_one_letter_code
_entity_poly.pdbx_strand_id
1 'polypeptide(L)'
;VVSAASVLLRVSTASRMPSRAAAASSTASGSSFFVQLLNPMSFTPILAIIGVALQMFSKRERRRNIGSVMIGFAVLMFGMNIMSESVEPLKNVPEFTNLFVIFGKNPILSIIVGCILTAIIQSSSASVGILQALSATGAVTFGSAIPIIMGQHIGTCITAMIAAIGTTKNARRASFIHLYFNVIGTIICTIVFYTLNAFLKFDFMDKTIDTFQIAIVHTLFSVIYTLMLLPFGKQLERLAVLSIPDSKDD
;
A
#
# COMPACT_ATOMS: atom_id res chain seq x y z
N VAL A 1 -11.88 16.23 -24.11
CA VAL A 1 -11.43 16.79 -22.81
C VAL A 1 -12.68 16.97 -21.96
N VAL A 2 -13.12 15.91 -21.24
CA VAL A 2 -14.20 16.01 -20.25
C VAL A 2 -13.54 16.56 -18.98
N SER A 3 -13.93 17.78 -18.61
CA SER A 3 -13.36 18.54 -17.51
C SER A 3 -13.49 17.77 -16.18
N ALA A 4 -12.40 17.66 -15.42
CA ALA A 4 -12.37 17.11 -14.07
C ALA A 4 -13.42 17.77 -13.13
N ALA A 5 -13.86 18.98 -13.46
CA ALA A 5 -14.92 19.70 -12.76
C ALA A 5 -16.30 19.02 -12.87
N SER A 6 -16.61 18.34 -13.97
CA SER A 6 -17.90 17.64 -14.15
C SER A 6 -17.97 16.34 -13.33
N VAL A 7 -16.81 15.73 -13.04
CA VAL A 7 -16.72 14.54 -12.17
C VAL A 7 -16.87 14.95 -10.71
N LEU A 8 -16.25 16.05 -10.29
CA LEU A 8 -16.36 16.58 -8.93
C LEU A 8 -17.79 17.08 -8.58
N LEU A 9 -18.51 17.65 -9.55
CA LEU A 9 -19.89 18.09 -9.36
C LEU A 9 -20.88 16.91 -9.23
N ARG A 10 -20.62 15.78 -9.89
CA ARG A 10 -21.43 14.56 -9.74
C ARG A 10 -21.19 13.82 -8.42
N VAL A 11 -19.97 13.91 -7.85
CA VAL A 11 -19.65 13.36 -6.52
C VAL A 11 -20.34 14.16 -5.42
N SER A 12 -20.45 15.50 -5.57
CA SER A 12 -21.10 16.38 -4.59
C SER A 12 -22.63 16.20 -4.49
N THR A 13 -23.28 15.68 -5.53
CA THR A 13 -24.73 15.44 -5.51
C THR A 13 -25.13 14.04 -5.02
N ALA A 14 -24.18 13.09 -4.96
CA ALA A 14 -24.44 11.73 -4.48
C ALA A 14 -24.44 11.61 -2.93
N SER A 15 -24.02 12.63 -2.19
CA SER A 15 -23.91 12.60 -0.72
C SER A 15 -25.23 12.86 0.04
N ARG A 16 -26.38 12.84 -0.64
CA ARG A 16 -27.70 12.97 -0.02
C ARG A 16 -28.60 11.76 -0.27
N MET A 17 -28.16 10.56 0.13
CA MET A 17 -29.11 9.44 0.30
C MET A 17 -29.08 8.93 1.74
N PRO A 18 -30.25 8.75 2.37
CA PRO A 18 -30.32 8.27 3.75
C PRO A 18 -29.90 6.82 3.86
N SER A 19 -29.11 6.52 4.88
CA SER A 19 -28.62 5.21 5.26
C SER A 19 -29.75 4.19 5.43
N ARG A 20 -29.91 3.29 4.49
CA ARG A 20 -30.71 2.07 4.61
C ARG A 20 -29.90 0.93 5.23
N ALA A 21 -29.40 1.10 6.43
CA ALA A 21 -28.67 0.07 7.17
C ALA A 21 -29.28 -0.16 8.57
N ALA A 22 -30.60 -0.13 8.68
CA ALA A 22 -31.26 -0.36 9.97
C ALA A 22 -32.39 -1.40 9.88
N ALA A 23 -32.20 -2.50 9.15
CA ALA A 23 -33.14 -3.61 9.21
C ALA A 23 -32.54 -4.93 8.72
N ALA A 24 -31.52 -5.45 9.40
CA ALA A 24 -31.14 -6.87 9.36
C ALA A 24 -30.17 -7.19 10.50
N SER A 25 -30.61 -7.20 11.75
CA SER A 25 -29.80 -7.78 12.83
C SER A 25 -30.66 -8.22 13.99
N SER A 26 -31.17 -9.40 13.91
CA SER A 26 -31.65 -10.10 15.12
C SER A 26 -31.50 -11.61 15.00
N THR A 27 -30.28 -12.11 14.80
CA THR A 27 -29.93 -13.50 15.15
C THR A 27 -28.44 -13.79 14.86
N ALA A 28 -27.52 -13.28 15.66
CA ALA A 28 -26.17 -13.84 15.81
C ALA A 28 -25.42 -13.09 16.95
N SER A 29 -25.81 -13.28 18.20
CA SER A 29 -25.43 -12.37 19.28
C SER A 29 -24.19 -12.73 20.10
N GLY A 30 -23.31 -13.56 19.64
CA GLY A 30 -22.09 -13.88 20.40
C GLY A 30 -20.80 -13.67 19.60
N SER A 31 -20.71 -14.20 18.42
CA SER A 31 -19.51 -14.12 17.57
C SER A 31 -19.36 -12.76 16.87
N SER A 32 -20.46 -12.06 16.62
CA SER A 32 -20.42 -10.74 15.94
C SER A 32 -19.84 -9.63 16.81
N PHE A 33 -20.02 -9.67 18.14
CA PHE A 33 -19.50 -8.64 19.04
C PHE A 33 -17.96 -8.67 19.10
N PHE A 34 -17.34 -9.85 19.21
CA PHE A 34 -15.88 -9.98 19.19
C PHE A 34 -15.29 -9.63 17.83
N VAL A 35 -15.94 -10.00 16.74
CA VAL A 35 -15.52 -9.64 15.38
C VAL A 35 -15.65 -8.13 15.14
N GLN A 36 -16.73 -7.50 15.62
CA GLN A 36 -16.89 -6.05 15.57
C GLN A 36 -15.88 -5.32 16.46
N LEU A 37 -15.53 -5.87 17.63
CA LEU A 37 -14.53 -5.30 18.51
C LEU A 37 -13.11 -5.40 17.92
N LEU A 38 -12.84 -6.39 17.08
CA LEU A 38 -11.59 -6.56 16.35
C LEU A 38 -11.52 -5.68 15.07
N ASN A 39 -12.63 -5.08 14.65
CA ASN A 39 -12.60 -4.14 13.54
C ASN A 39 -11.88 -2.85 13.97
N PRO A 40 -10.77 -2.47 13.30
CA PRO A 40 -9.99 -1.29 13.64
C PRO A 40 -10.82 0.00 13.76
N MET A 41 -11.87 0.12 12.96
CA MET A 41 -12.77 1.27 12.98
C MET A 41 -13.57 1.42 14.27
N SER A 42 -13.91 0.31 14.93
CA SER A 42 -14.74 0.33 16.16
C SER A 42 -13.98 0.90 17.36
N PHE A 43 -12.66 0.66 17.45
CA PHE A 43 -11.86 1.15 18.56
C PHE A 43 -11.06 2.42 18.26
N THR A 44 -11.01 2.86 16.99
CA THR A 44 -10.31 4.09 16.56
C THR A 44 -10.73 5.34 17.33
N PRO A 45 -12.05 5.62 17.54
CA PRO A 45 -12.47 6.80 18.33
C PRO A 45 -12.02 6.71 19.79
N ILE A 46 -12.06 5.52 20.37
CA ILE A 46 -11.62 5.28 21.76
C ILE A 46 -10.12 5.55 21.88
N LEU A 47 -9.31 5.03 20.92
CA LEU A 47 -7.88 5.31 20.87
C LEU A 47 -7.58 6.81 20.75
N ALA A 48 -8.34 7.52 19.92
CA ALA A 48 -8.18 8.96 19.74
C ALA A 48 -8.43 9.69 21.08
N ILE A 49 -9.53 9.40 21.76
CA ILE A 49 -9.89 10.04 23.05
C ILE A 49 -8.82 9.74 24.11
N ILE A 50 -8.41 8.47 24.26
CA ILE A 50 -7.37 8.09 25.22
C ILE A 50 -6.05 8.77 24.87
N GLY A 51 -5.68 8.81 23.57
CA GLY A 51 -4.47 9.45 23.08
C GLY A 51 -4.43 10.95 23.42
N VAL A 52 -5.53 11.67 23.17
CA VAL A 52 -5.67 13.10 23.51
C VAL A 52 -5.59 13.31 25.03
N ALA A 53 -6.28 12.47 25.80
CA ALA A 53 -6.24 12.55 27.26
C ALA A 53 -4.82 12.34 27.80
N LEU A 54 -4.09 11.35 27.30
CA LEU A 54 -2.69 11.12 27.66
C LEU A 54 -1.79 12.29 27.29
N GLN A 55 -2.02 12.92 26.15
CA GLN A 55 -1.25 14.06 25.66
C GLN A 55 -1.49 15.32 26.49
N MET A 56 -2.73 15.58 26.86
CA MET A 56 -3.12 16.79 27.60
C MET A 56 -2.84 16.70 29.10
N PHE A 57 -3.15 15.55 29.72
CA PHE A 57 -3.15 15.44 31.18
C PHE A 57 -1.92 14.74 31.75
N SER A 58 -1.08 14.08 30.94
CA SER A 58 0.09 13.39 31.48
C SER A 58 1.30 14.31 31.61
N LYS A 59 1.91 14.31 32.79
CA LYS A 59 3.18 15.00 33.06
C LYS A 59 4.41 14.18 32.64
N ARG A 60 4.26 12.87 32.39
CA ARG A 60 5.37 11.98 32.01
C ARG A 60 5.52 11.94 30.49
N GLU A 61 6.70 12.25 30.00
CA GLU A 61 7.03 12.26 28.57
C GLU A 61 6.68 10.93 27.87
N ARG A 62 7.02 9.79 28.47
CA ARG A 62 6.69 8.47 27.91
C ARG A 62 5.19 8.28 27.66
N ARG A 63 4.32 8.76 28.57
CA ARG A 63 2.86 8.66 28.39
C ARG A 63 2.37 9.61 27.30
N ARG A 64 2.96 10.79 27.18
CA ARG A 64 2.66 11.74 26.09
C ARG A 64 3.03 11.15 24.74
N ASN A 65 4.19 10.50 24.63
CA ASN A 65 4.63 9.85 23.40
C ASN A 65 3.69 8.70 23.01
N ILE A 66 3.23 7.88 23.97
CA ILE A 66 2.20 6.86 23.74
C ILE A 66 0.91 7.51 23.23
N GLY A 67 0.46 8.62 23.86
CA GLY A 67 -0.69 9.39 23.41
C GLY A 67 -0.56 9.86 21.96
N SER A 68 0.62 10.38 21.58
CA SER A 68 0.90 10.81 20.20
C SER A 68 0.81 9.65 19.19
N VAL A 69 1.34 8.47 19.53
CA VAL A 69 1.25 7.27 18.70
C VAL A 69 -0.20 6.83 18.54
N MET A 70 -0.99 6.83 19.61
CA MET A 70 -2.42 6.48 19.58
C MET A 70 -3.23 7.44 18.70
N ILE A 71 -2.97 8.75 18.80
CA ILE A 71 -3.61 9.77 17.94
C ILE A 71 -3.20 9.55 16.49
N GLY A 72 -1.90 9.38 16.22
CA GLY A 72 -1.40 9.13 14.86
C GLY A 72 -2.03 7.89 14.22
N PHE A 73 -2.18 6.80 14.98
CA PHE A 73 -2.86 5.58 14.52
C PHE A 73 -4.35 5.85 14.24
N ALA A 74 -5.03 6.58 15.11
CA ALA A 74 -6.44 6.92 14.92
C ALA A 74 -6.64 7.78 13.65
N VAL A 75 -5.79 8.78 13.42
CA VAL A 75 -5.82 9.62 12.21
C VAL A 75 -5.56 8.78 10.96
N LEU A 76 -4.61 7.84 11.01
CA LEU A 76 -4.33 6.92 9.91
C LEU A 76 -5.57 6.09 9.55
N MET A 77 -6.18 5.43 10.54
CA MET A 77 -7.37 4.59 10.33
C MET A 77 -8.56 5.40 9.80
N PHE A 78 -8.79 6.59 10.34
CA PHE A 78 -9.85 7.48 9.86
C PHE A 78 -9.60 7.94 8.43
N GLY A 79 -8.36 8.30 8.08
CA GLY A 79 -7.97 8.66 6.72
C GLY A 79 -8.17 7.50 5.73
N MET A 80 -7.84 6.27 6.11
CA MET A 80 -8.08 5.08 5.30
C MET A 80 -9.58 4.85 5.06
N ASN A 81 -10.42 5.07 6.07
CA ASN A 81 -11.87 4.96 5.92
C ASN A 81 -12.41 5.99 4.92
N ILE A 82 -12.03 7.26 5.07
CA ILE A 82 -12.42 8.34 4.14
C ILE A 82 -11.98 7.99 2.71
N MET A 83 -10.76 7.49 2.53
CA MET A 83 -10.31 7.04 1.20
C MET A 83 -11.19 5.94 0.64
N SER A 84 -11.51 4.91 1.43
CA SER A 84 -12.34 3.79 0.99
C SER A 84 -13.75 4.25 0.61
N GLU A 85 -14.37 5.10 1.41
CA GLU A 85 -15.69 5.69 1.11
C GLU A 85 -15.66 6.56 -0.15
N SER A 86 -14.57 7.30 -0.37
CA SER A 86 -14.42 8.18 -1.53
C SER A 86 -14.29 7.40 -2.85
N VAL A 87 -13.72 6.20 -2.82
CA VAL A 87 -13.55 5.36 -4.02
C VAL A 87 -14.67 4.34 -4.20
N GLU A 88 -15.52 4.15 -3.20
CA GLU A 88 -16.62 3.18 -3.28
C GLU A 88 -17.53 3.37 -4.51
N PRO A 89 -17.88 4.60 -4.93
CA PRO A 89 -18.71 4.80 -6.12
C PRO A 89 -18.07 4.27 -7.41
N LEU A 90 -16.74 4.12 -7.45
CA LEU A 90 -16.01 3.63 -8.62
C LEU A 90 -16.31 2.16 -8.94
N LYS A 91 -16.78 1.38 -7.97
CA LYS A 91 -17.20 -0.02 -8.20
C LYS A 91 -18.30 -0.16 -9.26
N ASN A 92 -19.10 0.90 -9.46
CA ASN A 92 -20.20 0.92 -10.42
C ASN A 92 -19.78 1.53 -11.78
N VAL A 93 -18.50 1.86 -11.97
CA VAL A 93 -17.96 2.43 -13.21
C VAL A 93 -17.28 1.30 -14.01
N PRO A 94 -17.87 0.85 -15.15
CA PRO A 94 -17.33 -0.29 -15.92
C PRO A 94 -15.90 -0.06 -16.40
N GLU A 95 -15.55 1.16 -16.78
CA GLU A 95 -14.20 1.53 -17.22
C GLU A 95 -13.17 1.31 -16.11
N PHE A 96 -13.54 1.65 -14.88
CA PHE A 96 -12.68 1.44 -13.71
C PHE A 96 -12.48 -0.04 -13.41
N THR A 97 -13.54 -0.85 -13.38
CA THR A 97 -13.42 -2.28 -13.12
C THR A 97 -12.66 -3.00 -14.23
N ASN A 98 -12.84 -2.58 -15.49
CA ASN A 98 -12.11 -3.12 -16.63
C ASN A 98 -10.59 -2.86 -16.55
N LEU A 99 -10.15 -1.74 -15.96
CA LEU A 99 -8.72 -1.49 -15.73
C LEU A 99 -8.08 -2.59 -14.88
N PHE A 100 -8.74 -3.04 -13.82
CA PHE A 100 -8.22 -4.12 -12.97
C PHE A 100 -8.24 -5.48 -13.67
N VAL A 101 -9.19 -5.72 -14.59
CA VAL A 101 -9.18 -6.90 -15.46
C VAL A 101 -7.97 -6.87 -16.40
N ILE A 102 -7.65 -5.71 -16.99
CA ILE A 102 -6.47 -5.52 -17.83
C ILE A 102 -5.19 -5.73 -17.02
N PHE A 103 -5.12 -5.17 -15.82
CA PHE A 103 -3.97 -5.34 -14.91
C PHE A 103 -3.81 -6.80 -14.51
N GLY A 104 -4.88 -7.54 -14.19
CA GLY A 104 -4.81 -8.95 -13.87
C GLY A 104 -4.24 -9.82 -15.01
N LYS A 105 -4.46 -9.42 -16.27
CA LYS A 105 -3.95 -10.12 -17.46
C LYS A 105 -2.53 -9.74 -17.84
N ASN A 106 -2.04 -8.56 -17.43
CA ASN A 106 -0.75 -8.00 -17.84
C ASN A 106 0.12 -7.64 -16.63
N PRO A 107 0.86 -8.60 -16.06
CA PRO A 107 1.68 -8.36 -14.85
C PRO A 107 2.69 -7.24 -15.01
N ILE A 108 3.32 -7.12 -16.19
CA ILE A 108 4.31 -6.06 -16.47
C ILE A 108 3.66 -4.68 -16.38
N LEU A 109 2.48 -4.51 -16.98
CA LEU A 109 1.74 -3.25 -16.92
C LEU A 109 1.37 -2.91 -15.47
N SER A 110 0.94 -3.88 -14.69
CA SER A 110 0.60 -3.72 -13.27
C SER A 110 1.80 -3.29 -12.43
N ILE A 111 2.98 -3.88 -12.68
CA ILE A 111 4.24 -3.48 -12.04
C ILE A 111 4.57 -2.03 -12.37
N ILE A 112 4.46 -1.63 -13.65
CA ILE A 112 4.72 -0.26 -14.08
C ILE A 112 3.75 0.72 -13.41
N VAL A 113 2.47 0.40 -13.35
CA VAL A 113 1.44 1.23 -12.70
C VAL A 113 1.74 1.39 -11.21
N GLY A 114 2.04 0.31 -10.49
CA GLY A 114 2.42 0.36 -9.07
C GLY A 114 3.69 1.19 -8.84
N CYS A 115 4.68 1.04 -9.70
CA CYS A 115 5.93 1.81 -9.67
C CYS A 115 5.66 3.30 -9.87
N ILE A 116 4.95 3.69 -10.92
CA ILE A 116 4.64 5.10 -11.24
C ILE A 116 3.79 5.73 -10.13
N LEU A 117 2.75 5.03 -9.67
CA LEU A 117 1.89 5.52 -8.59
C LEU A 117 2.71 5.86 -7.34
N THR A 118 3.57 4.94 -6.90
CA THR A 118 4.40 5.14 -5.70
C THR A 118 5.47 6.21 -5.93
N ALA A 119 6.05 6.28 -7.12
CA ALA A 119 7.03 7.30 -7.48
C ALA A 119 6.44 8.73 -7.45
N ILE A 120 5.19 8.89 -7.89
CA ILE A 120 4.47 10.19 -7.86
C ILE A 120 4.12 10.56 -6.42
N ILE A 121 3.54 9.61 -5.65
CA ILE A 121 3.10 9.85 -4.27
C ILE A 121 4.29 10.01 -3.33
N GLN A 122 5.44 9.39 -3.62
CA GLN A 122 6.66 9.36 -2.80
C GLN A 122 6.43 8.80 -1.39
N SER A 123 5.37 8.04 -1.20
CA SER A 123 5.01 7.37 0.06
C SER A 123 4.48 5.97 -0.23
N SER A 124 5.26 4.95 0.13
CA SER A 124 4.86 3.56 -0.07
C SER A 124 3.64 3.18 0.76
N SER A 125 3.55 3.65 2.00
CA SER A 125 2.39 3.40 2.85
C SER A 125 1.12 4.04 2.31
N ALA A 126 1.20 5.27 1.77
CA ALA A 126 0.06 5.92 1.12
C ALA A 126 -0.34 5.18 -0.17
N SER A 127 0.63 4.73 -0.98
CA SER A 127 0.36 3.96 -2.19
C SER A 127 -0.31 2.62 -1.90
N VAL A 128 0.15 1.89 -0.86
CA VAL A 128 -0.51 0.66 -0.39
C VAL A 128 -1.90 0.98 0.16
N GLY A 129 -2.06 2.06 0.92
CA GLY A 129 -3.36 2.51 1.44
C GLY A 129 -4.38 2.80 0.32
N ILE A 130 -3.95 3.40 -0.79
CA ILE A 130 -4.80 3.60 -1.97
C ILE A 130 -5.23 2.25 -2.57
N LEU A 131 -4.30 1.30 -2.73
CA LEU A 131 -4.64 -0.03 -3.24
C LEU A 131 -5.62 -0.76 -2.30
N GLN A 132 -5.43 -0.62 -0.99
CA GLN A 132 -6.34 -1.13 0.03
C GLN A 132 -7.72 -0.48 -0.05
N ALA A 133 -7.79 0.85 -0.23
CA ALA A 133 -9.06 1.55 -0.42
C ALA A 133 -9.77 1.07 -1.70
N LEU A 134 -9.03 0.92 -2.81
CA LEU A 134 -9.56 0.40 -4.06
C LEU A 134 -10.06 -1.05 -3.95
N SER A 135 -9.44 -1.88 -3.12
CA SER A 135 -9.90 -3.26 -2.89
C SER A 135 -11.31 -3.32 -2.29
N ALA A 136 -11.71 -2.29 -1.53
CA ALA A 136 -13.07 -2.19 -0.98
C ALA A 136 -14.15 -2.10 -2.08
N THR A 137 -13.80 -1.72 -3.31
CA THR A 137 -14.71 -1.72 -4.46
C THR A 137 -15.05 -3.13 -4.95
N GLY A 138 -14.27 -4.16 -4.56
CA GLY A 138 -14.38 -5.53 -5.06
C GLY A 138 -13.86 -5.72 -6.50
N ALA A 139 -13.29 -4.67 -7.14
CA ALA A 139 -12.73 -4.76 -8.49
C ALA A 139 -11.29 -5.30 -8.50
N VAL A 140 -10.58 -5.21 -7.37
CA VAL A 140 -9.19 -5.63 -7.26
C VAL A 140 -9.10 -7.12 -6.96
N THR A 141 -8.41 -7.86 -7.81
CA THR A 141 -8.14 -9.29 -7.63
C THR A 141 -6.70 -9.52 -7.17
N PHE A 142 -6.38 -10.72 -6.68
CA PHE A 142 -4.99 -11.11 -6.40
C PHE A 142 -4.11 -10.99 -7.64
N GLY A 143 -4.62 -11.34 -8.81
CA GLY A 143 -3.90 -11.25 -10.08
C GLY A 143 -3.50 -9.83 -10.45
N SER A 144 -4.29 -8.82 -10.09
CA SER A 144 -3.95 -7.41 -10.31
C SER A 144 -3.13 -6.82 -9.15
N ALA A 145 -3.47 -7.14 -7.89
CA ALA A 145 -2.84 -6.57 -6.72
C ALA A 145 -1.37 -7.00 -6.54
N ILE A 146 -1.07 -8.29 -6.72
CA ILE A 146 0.29 -8.82 -6.52
C ILE A 146 1.32 -8.07 -7.36
N PRO A 147 1.18 -7.96 -8.70
CA PRO A 147 2.16 -7.25 -9.50
C PRO A 147 2.15 -5.73 -9.24
N ILE A 148 1.01 -5.12 -8.88
CA ILE A 148 0.98 -3.71 -8.46
C ILE A 148 1.84 -3.52 -7.20
N ILE A 149 1.70 -4.38 -6.18
CA ILE A 149 2.51 -4.35 -4.96
C ILE A 149 4.01 -4.51 -5.29
N MET A 150 4.36 -5.42 -6.18
CA MET A 150 5.74 -5.59 -6.64
C MET A 150 6.29 -4.30 -7.28
N GLY A 151 5.47 -3.61 -8.06
CA GLY A 151 5.82 -2.32 -8.65
C GLY A 151 5.99 -1.22 -7.60
N GLN A 152 5.14 -1.18 -6.56
CA GLN A 152 5.23 -0.22 -5.47
C GLN A 152 6.60 -0.29 -4.74
N HIS A 153 7.20 -1.48 -4.62
CA HIS A 153 8.53 -1.63 -4.06
C HIS A 153 9.61 -0.91 -4.90
N ILE A 154 9.53 -1.00 -6.22
CA ILE A 154 10.46 -0.26 -7.10
C ILE A 154 10.21 1.25 -6.98
N GLY A 155 8.95 1.69 -7.00
CA GLY A 155 8.57 3.10 -6.90
C GLY A 155 9.07 3.77 -5.61
N THR A 156 9.16 3.03 -4.51
CA THR A 156 9.69 3.51 -3.22
C THR A 156 11.14 4.02 -3.33
N CYS A 157 11.92 3.48 -4.27
CA CYS A 157 13.32 3.88 -4.43
C CYS A 157 13.49 5.31 -4.94
N ILE A 158 12.49 5.86 -5.65
CA ILE A 158 12.55 7.20 -6.22
C ILE A 158 12.79 8.26 -5.15
N THR A 159 12.18 8.13 -3.97
CA THR A 159 12.37 9.05 -2.84
C THR A 159 13.85 9.09 -2.41
N ALA A 160 14.48 7.92 -2.25
CA ALA A 160 15.89 7.83 -1.89
C ALA A 160 16.79 8.35 -3.02
N MET A 161 16.44 8.10 -4.26
CA MET A 161 17.20 8.60 -5.42
C MET A 161 17.15 10.13 -5.51
N ILE A 162 15.98 10.75 -5.32
CA ILE A 162 15.82 12.21 -5.30
C ILE A 162 16.60 12.81 -4.12
N ALA A 163 16.50 12.23 -2.93
CA ALA A 163 17.20 12.68 -1.74
C ALA A 163 18.73 12.58 -1.87
N ALA A 164 19.22 11.70 -2.74
CA ALA A 164 20.66 11.53 -2.98
C ALA A 164 21.25 12.55 -3.95
N ILE A 165 20.44 13.35 -4.64
CA ILE A 165 20.90 14.38 -5.58
C ILE A 165 21.70 15.46 -4.82
N GLY A 166 22.90 15.77 -5.25
CA GLY A 166 23.78 16.76 -4.61
C GLY A 166 24.43 16.31 -3.30
N THR A 167 24.26 15.05 -2.89
CA THR A 167 24.89 14.50 -1.68
C THR A 167 26.23 13.80 -1.97
N THR A 168 26.86 13.27 -0.90
CA THR A 168 28.13 12.54 -0.99
C THR A 168 28.03 11.28 -1.85
N LYS A 169 29.16 10.81 -2.39
CA LYS A 169 29.23 9.56 -3.18
C LYS A 169 28.65 8.36 -2.42
N ASN A 170 28.93 8.24 -1.12
CA ASN A 170 28.43 7.13 -0.31
C ASN A 170 26.91 7.19 -0.13
N ALA A 171 26.31 8.38 0.03
CA ALA A 171 24.86 8.54 0.09
C ALA A 171 24.20 8.15 -1.25
N ARG A 172 24.80 8.54 -2.37
CA ARG A 172 24.35 8.13 -3.72
C ARG A 172 24.46 6.62 -3.92
N ARG A 173 25.59 6.00 -3.53
CA ARG A 173 25.79 4.54 -3.56
C ARG A 173 24.72 3.81 -2.74
N ALA A 174 24.40 4.30 -1.53
CA ALA A 174 23.34 3.73 -0.70
C ALA A 174 21.97 3.77 -1.40
N SER A 175 21.65 4.84 -2.11
CA SER A 175 20.40 4.93 -2.90
C SER A 175 20.39 3.94 -4.07
N PHE A 176 21.51 3.71 -4.73
CA PHE A 176 21.64 2.71 -5.79
C PHE A 176 21.55 1.28 -5.24
N ILE A 177 22.11 0.99 -4.05
CA ILE A 177 21.93 -0.31 -3.38
C ILE A 177 20.43 -0.55 -3.14
N HIS A 178 19.73 0.46 -2.63
CA HIS A 178 18.29 0.37 -2.40
C HIS A 178 17.51 0.12 -3.71
N LEU A 179 17.86 0.81 -4.80
CA LEU A 179 17.27 0.60 -6.12
C LEU A 179 17.53 -0.83 -6.63
N TYR A 180 18.78 -1.29 -6.62
CA TYR A 180 19.15 -2.63 -7.10
C TYR A 180 18.47 -3.72 -6.26
N PHE A 181 18.42 -3.55 -4.95
CA PHE A 181 17.73 -4.45 -4.05
C PHE A 181 16.25 -4.62 -4.45
N ASN A 182 15.53 -3.53 -4.64
CA ASN A 182 14.11 -3.59 -4.98
C ASN A 182 13.87 -4.06 -6.43
N VAL A 183 14.67 -3.60 -7.40
CA VAL A 183 14.52 -4.01 -8.80
C VAL A 183 14.83 -5.50 -8.99
N ILE A 184 15.98 -5.95 -8.48
CA ILE A 184 16.41 -7.36 -8.58
C ILE A 184 15.43 -8.24 -7.79
N GLY A 185 15.06 -7.84 -6.57
CA GLY A 185 14.06 -8.56 -5.77
C GLY A 185 12.72 -8.70 -6.48
N THR A 186 12.21 -7.62 -7.05
CA THR A 186 10.96 -7.64 -7.81
C THR A 186 11.06 -8.55 -9.03
N ILE A 187 12.14 -8.46 -9.83
CA ILE A 187 12.34 -9.31 -11.02
C ILE A 187 12.35 -10.78 -10.63
N ILE A 188 13.15 -11.16 -9.64
CA ILE A 188 13.27 -12.58 -9.23
C ILE A 188 11.94 -13.06 -8.66
N CYS A 189 11.30 -12.31 -7.75
CA CYS A 189 10.02 -12.70 -7.19
C CYS A 189 8.93 -12.82 -8.26
N THR A 190 8.90 -11.90 -9.24
CA THR A 190 7.95 -11.96 -10.35
C THR A 190 8.16 -13.24 -11.16
N ILE A 191 9.40 -13.52 -11.56
CA ILE A 191 9.72 -14.73 -12.35
C ILE A 191 9.33 -15.98 -11.55
N VAL A 192 9.75 -16.10 -10.30
CA VAL A 192 9.45 -17.26 -9.44
C VAL A 192 7.94 -17.42 -9.25
N PHE A 193 7.24 -16.35 -8.90
CA PHE A 193 5.80 -16.38 -8.64
C PHE A 193 5.00 -16.81 -9.88
N TYR A 194 5.26 -16.18 -11.04
CA TYR A 194 4.52 -16.53 -12.27
C TYR A 194 4.92 -17.87 -12.84
N THR A 195 6.18 -18.31 -12.65
CA THR A 195 6.59 -19.68 -13.00
C THR A 195 5.84 -20.70 -12.14
N LEU A 196 5.79 -20.49 -10.82
CA LEU A 196 5.01 -21.35 -9.93
C LEU A 196 3.52 -21.34 -10.29
N ASN A 197 2.96 -20.17 -10.61
CA ASN A 197 1.56 -20.08 -11.04
C ASN A 197 1.28 -20.83 -12.34
N ALA A 198 2.23 -20.85 -13.28
CA ALA A 198 2.08 -21.60 -14.54
C ALA A 198 2.01 -23.12 -14.30
N PHE A 199 2.73 -23.65 -13.29
CA PHE A 199 2.71 -25.07 -12.94
C PHE A 199 1.57 -25.43 -12.00
N LEU A 200 1.34 -24.64 -10.95
CA LEU A 200 0.39 -24.94 -9.87
C LEU A 200 -1.02 -24.41 -10.14
N LYS A 201 -1.17 -23.48 -11.10
CA LYS A 201 -2.44 -22.83 -11.46
C LYS A 201 -3.20 -22.34 -10.22
N PHE A 202 -2.71 -21.29 -9.59
CA PHE A 202 -3.29 -20.76 -8.36
C PHE A 202 -4.72 -20.25 -8.58
N ASP A 203 -5.71 -20.97 -8.05
CA ASP A 203 -7.15 -20.65 -8.16
C ASP A 203 -7.54 -19.34 -7.46
N PHE A 204 -6.65 -18.77 -6.66
CA PHE A 204 -6.93 -17.51 -5.96
C PHE A 204 -6.67 -16.27 -6.83
N MET A 205 -5.97 -16.40 -7.96
CA MET A 205 -5.58 -15.24 -8.79
C MET A 205 -6.78 -14.41 -9.26
N ASP A 206 -7.90 -15.05 -9.57
CA ASP A 206 -9.13 -14.39 -10.03
C ASP A 206 -10.05 -13.97 -8.88
N LYS A 207 -9.73 -14.34 -7.64
CA LYS A 207 -10.51 -13.95 -6.46
C LYS A 207 -10.22 -12.50 -6.08
N THR A 208 -11.23 -11.81 -5.57
CA THR A 208 -11.06 -10.47 -4.99
C THR A 208 -10.15 -10.52 -3.76
N ILE A 209 -9.34 -9.50 -3.60
CA ILE A 209 -8.43 -9.34 -2.46
C ILE A 209 -8.97 -8.26 -1.54
N ASP A 210 -8.93 -8.49 -0.24
CA ASP A 210 -9.32 -7.51 0.77
C ASP A 210 -8.13 -6.69 1.31
N THR A 211 -8.44 -5.68 2.10
CA THR A 211 -7.47 -4.77 2.72
C THR A 211 -6.41 -5.50 3.56
N PHE A 212 -6.83 -6.50 4.34
CA PHE A 212 -5.92 -7.27 5.20
C PHE A 212 -5.02 -8.20 4.39
N GLN A 213 -5.57 -8.84 3.37
CA GLN A 213 -4.82 -9.71 2.45
C GLN A 213 -3.76 -8.93 1.67
N ILE A 214 -4.05 -7.68 1.26
CA ILE A 214 -3.05 -6.79 0.63
C ILE A 214 -1.86 -6.56 1.59
N ALA A 215 -2.13 -6.29 2.87
CA ALA A 215 -1.07 -6.09 3.86
C ALA A 215 -0.24 -7.37 4.07
N ILE A 216 -0.88 -8.54 4.11
CA ILE A 216 -0.18 -9.84 4.20
C ILE A 216 0.70 -10.06 2.97
N VAL A 217 0.16 -9.89 1.78
CA VAL A 217 0.89 -10.07 0.52
C VAL A 217 2.09 -9.13 0.46
N HIS A 218 1.90 -7.84 0.76
CA HIS A 218 2.97 -6.86 0.81
C HIS A 218 4.08 -7.25 1.79
N THR A 219 3.71 -7.66 3.01
CA THR A 219 4.67 -8.09 4.04
C THR A 219 5.40 -9.36 3.63
N LEU A 220 4.67 -10.35 3.10
CA LEU A 220 5.25 -11.63 2.67
C LEU A 220 6.30 -11.42 1.56
N PHE A 221 5.98 -10.62 0.54
CA PHE A 221 6.95 -10.30 -0.51
C PHE A 221 8.16 -9.56 0.05
N SER A 222 7.96 -8.57 0.94
CA SER A 222 9.06 -7.83 1.58
C SER A 222 10.00 -8.76 2.34
N VAL A 223 9.45 -9.71 3.10
CA VAL A 223 10.24 -10.70 3.86
C VAL A 223 10.97 -11.66 2.92
N ILE A 224 10.28 -12.21 1.93
CA ILE A 224 10.85 -13.21 1.01
C ILE A 224 12.06 -12.63 0.27
N TYR A 225 11.91 -11.48 -0.40
CA TYR A 225 13.05 -10.97 -1.17
C TYR A 225 14.14 -10.39 -0.28
N THR A 226 13.81 -9.91 0.93
CA THR A 226 14.83 -9.50 1.91
C THR A 226 15.70 -10.70 2.32
N LEU A 227 15.08 -11.80 2.71
CA LEU A 227 15.81 -13.02 3.08
C LEU A 227 16.61 -13.59 1.90
N MET A 228 16.05 -13.53 0.70
CA MET A 228 16.70 -14.01 -0.52
C MET A 228 17.93 -13.15 -0.89
N LEU A 229 17.84 -11.83 -0.77
CA LEU A 229 18.91 -10.92 -1.17
C LEU A 229 19.92 -10.60 -0.05
N LEU A 230 19.60 -10.91 1.20
CA LEU A 230 20.47 -10.67 2.35
C LEU A 230 21.91 -11.21 2.16
N PRO A 231 22.13 -12.45 1.67
CA PRO A 231 23.47 -12.97 1.45
C PRO A 231 24.23 -12.27 0.30
N PHE A 232 23.52 -11.54 -0.55
CA PHE A 232 24.09 -10.86 -1.73
C PHE A 232 24.41 -9.38 -1.50
N GLY A 233 24.45 -8.91 -0.24
CA GLY A 233 24.71 -7.51 0.10
C GLY A 233 26.01 -6.96 -0.49
N LYS A 234 27.11 -7.74 -0.46
CA LYS A 234 28.39 -7.36 -1.07
C LYS A 234 28.33 -7.21 -2.59
N GLN A 235 27.51 -8.01 -3.27
CA GLN A 235 27.30 -7.93 -4.72
C GLN A 235 26.51 -6.66 -5.08
N LEU A 236 25.50 -6.32 -4.29
CA LEU A 236 24.73 -5.07 -4.46
C LEU A 236 25.60 -3.83 -4.22
N GLU A 237 26.48 -3.88 -3.22
CA GLU A 237 27.48 -2.82 -2.97
C GLU A 237 28.44 -2.67 -4.17
N ARG A 238 28.98 -3.76 -4.70
CA ARG A 238 29.84 -3.73 -5.90
C ARG A 238 29.13 -3.11 -7.10
N LEU A 239 27.86 -3.45 -7.34
CA LEU A 239 27.06 -2.85 -8.40
C LEU A 239 26.90 -1.33 -8.20
N ALA A 240 26.68 -0.89 -6.97
CA ALA A 240 26.55 0.54 -6.66
C ALA A 240 27.89 1.29 -6.85
N VAL A 241 29.02 0.69 -6.47
CA VAL A 241 30.36 1.25 -6.70
C VAL A 241 30.67 1.33 -8.20
N LEU A 242 30.31 0.32 -8.99
CA LEU A 242 30.45 0.36 -10.45
C LEU A 242 29.64 1.48 -11.10
N SER A 243 28.44 1.74 -10.55
CA SER A 243 27.55 2.82 -11.05
C SER A 243 28.03 4.21 -10.64
N ILE A 244 28.72 4.32 -9.51
CA ILE A 244 29.28 5.56 -8.99
C ILE A 244 30.74 5.30 -8.61
N PRO A 245 31.64 5.33 -9.58
CA PRO A 245 33.07 5.05 -9.33
C PRO A 245 33.73 6.18 -8.51
N ASP A 246 34.81 5.83 -7.84
CA ASP A 246 35.68 6.83 -7.20
C ASP A 246 36.33 7.69 -8.28
N SER A 247 36.31 9.01 -8.12
CA SER A 247 37.08 9.90 -8.97
C SER A 247 38.58 9.74 -8.64
N LYS A 248 39.45 9.88 -9.64
CA LYS A 248 40.89 9.83 -9.42
C LYS A 248 41.42 11.05 -8.66
N ASP A 249 40.57 12.03 -8.38
CA ASP A 249 40.93 13.32 -7.76
C ASP A 249 40.37 13.47 -6.32
N ASP A 250 39.99 12.36 -5.65
CA ASP A 250 39.59 12.35 -4.23
C ASP A 250 40.62 11.66 -3.35
#